data_10449c9734b83335746c2edf85ffd55b
#
_entry.id   10449c9734b83335746c2edf85ffd55b
#
_cell.length_a   1.000
_cell.length_b   1.000
_cell.length_c   1.000
_cell.angle_alpha   90.00
_cell.angle_beta   90.00
_cell.angle_gamma   90.00
#
_symmetry.space_group_name_H-M   'P 1'
#
loop_
_entity.id
_entity.type
_entity.pdbx_description
1 polymer ?
#
loop_
_entity_poly.entity_id
_entity_poly.type
_entity_poly.pdbx_seq_one_letter_code
_entity_poly.pdbx_strand_id
1 'polypeptide(L)'
;ENKFSKMSGDGVIKALNKITLELRDGDRLAIIGPNGAGKSSLLKVMAQIYPISKGEIEVSGHIATMFEMATGFDMEASGWENIRLRGIMLGLTPKEIELKVKEIAEFSELGDYLDIPVKYYSSGMFIRLAFSVSTSVDPDILLLDEVLSAGDAGFVDKANKRINEMMKSAKILVLVTHSMDSAIKFCNKAILLKKGKILKFGDPKNVVDYYLKMIWGEFICNEYKSERYYKR
;
A
#
# COMPACT_ATOMS: atom_id res chain seq x y z
N GLU A 1 6.57 16.15 -27.99
CA GLU A 1 6.82 17.32 -27.12
C GLU A 1 6.46 16.97 -25.69
N ASN A 2 7.47 17.07 -24.81
CA ASN A 2 7.44 16.62 -23.42
C ASN A 2 6.37 17.33 -22.57
N LYS A 3 5.39 16.60 -22.07
CA LYS A 3 4.37 17.07 -21.10
C LYS A 3 4.90 17.25 -19.66
N PHE A 4 6.18 17.38 -19.44
CA PHE A 4 6.80 17.62 -18.13
C PHE A 4 6.94 19.10 -17.73
N SER A 5 6.36 20.04 -18.48
CA SER A 5 6.50 21.45 -18.22
C SER A 5 5.29 22.05 -17.51
N LYS A 6 5.17 21.82 -16.22
CA LYS A 6 4.73 22.86 -15.25
C LYS A 6 5.37 22.53 -13.90
N MET A 7 6.69 22.60 -13.85
CA MET A 7 7.40 22.83 -12.61
C MET A 7 6.98 24.22 -12.09
N SER A 8 6.55 24.30 -10.83
CA SER A 8 6.56 25.58 -10.12
C SER A 8 7.96 26.18 -10.26
N GLY A 9 8.10 27.50 -10.39
CA GLY A 9 9.36 28.18 -10.73
C GLY A 9 10.61 27.81 -9.93
N ASP A 10 10.50 26.99 -8.86
CA ASP A 10 11.58 26.52 -7.99
C ASP A 10 11.99 25.06 -8.24
N GLY A 11 11.50 24.42 -9.30
CA GLY A 11 11.84 23.01 -9.59
C GLY A 11 11.21 21.97 -8.64
N VAL A 12 10.37 22.38 -7.71
CA VAL A 12 9.78 21.51 -6.69
C VAL A 12 8.43 20.93 -7.16
N ILE A 13 8.31 19.61 -7.17
CA ILE A 13 7.05 18.93 -7.45
C ILE A 13 6.31 18.72 -6.12
N LYS A 14 5.11 19.30 -6.00
CA LYS A 14 4.22 19.06 -4.86
C LYS A 14 3.44 17.77 -5.09
N ALA A 15 3.87 16.69 -4.47
CA ALA A 15 3.19 15.40 -4.54
C ALA A 15 1.83 15.40 -3.86
N LEU A 16 1.70 16.09 -2.72
CA LEU A 16 0.47 16.29 -1.96
C LEU A 16 0.24 17.77 -1.69
N ASN A 17 -1.01 18.23 -1.71
CA ASN A 17 -1.33 19.63 -1.59
C ASN A 17 -2.60 19.85 -0.76
N LYS A 18 -2.43 20.28 0.50
CA LYS A 18 -3.51 20.58 1.44
C LYS A 18 -4.47 19.39 1.61
N ILE A 19 -3.95 18.25 2.01
CA ILE A 19 -4.74 17.10 2.42
C ILE A 19 -5.15 17.29 3.87
N THR A 20 -6.44 17.23 4.15
CA THR A 20 -6.99 17.11 5.50
C THR A 20 -7.84 15.86 5.54
N LEU A 21 -7.51 14.94 6.44
CA LEU A 21 -8.17 13.66 6.58
C LEU A 21 -8.11 13.21 8.04
N GLU A 22 -9.22 12.72 8.55
CA GLU A 22 -9.32 12.12 9.87
C GLU A 22 -9.91 10.72 9.72
N LEU A 23 -9.26 9.74 10.34
CA LEU A 23 -9.70 8.35 10.39
C LEU A 23 -9.81 7.91 11.84
N ARG A 24 -10.85 7.16 12.16
CA ARG A 24 -11.16 6.65 13.49
C ARG A 24 -11.33 5.13 13.45
N ASP A 25 -11.33 4.50 14.60
CA ASP A 25 -11.59 3.07 14.73
C ASP A 25 -12.87 2.67 13.96
N GLY A 26 -12.78 1.61 13.17
CA GLY A 26 -13.83 1.14 12.27
C GLY A 26 -13.80 1.76 10.86
N ASP A 27 -12.95 2.76 10.62
CA ASP A 27 -12.81 3.35 9.29
C ASP A 27 -12.02 2.46 8.34
N ARG A 28 -12.58 2.27 7.15
CA ARG A 28 -11.99 1.53 6.05
C ARG A 28 -11.98 2.43 4.82
N LEU A 29 -10.83 3.08 4.59
CA LEU A 29 -10.67 4.10 3.56
C LEU A 29 -10.12 3.50 2.27
N ALA A 30 -10.84 3.67 1.17
CA ALA A 30 -10.30 3.48 -0.17
C ALA A 30 -9.66 4.78 -0.68
N ILE A 31 -8.47 4.70 -1.25
CA ILE A 31 -7.81 5.78 -1.99
C ILE A 31 -7.79 5.41 -3.45
N ILE A 32 -8.62 6.09 -4.24
CA ILE A 32 -8.71 5.88 -5.70
C ILE A 32 -8.25 7.12 -6.46
N GLY A 33 -7.93 6.95 -7.74
CA GLY A 33 -7.52 8.04 -8.62
C GLY A 33 -6.53 7.61 -9.69
N PRO A 34 -6.25 8.47 -10.68
CA PRO A 34 -5.37 8.15 -11.79
C PRO A 34 -3.91 7.94 -11.34
N ASN A 35 -3.09 7.35 -12.24
CA ASN A 35 -1.66 7.25 -12.01
C ASN A 35 -1.04 8.65 -11.85
N GLY A 36 -0.09 8.78 -10.93
CA GLY A 36 0.52 10.07 -10.60
C GLY A 36 -0.36 11.02 -9.79
N ALA A 37 -1.52 10.55 -9.27
CA ALA A 37 -2.39 11.37 -8.42
C ALA A 37 -1.80 11.69 -7.04
N GLY A 38 -0.79 10.93 -6.59
CA GLY A 38 -0.16 11.05 -5.28
C GLY A 38 -0.61 9.97 -4.27
N LYS A 39 -1.29 8.89 -4.73
CA LYS A 39 -1.82 7.82 -3.85
C LYS A 39 -0.72 7.16 -3.00
N SER A 40 0.32 6.63 -3.62
CA SER A 40 1.44 6.00 -2.92
C SER A 40 2.23 7.00 -2.06
N SER A 41 2.32 8.27 -2.48
CA SER A 41 2.93 9.33 -1.64
C SER A 41 2.09 9.58 -0.38
N LEU A 42 0.76 9.62 -0.50
CA LEU A 42 -0.12 9.77 0.66
C LEU A 42 0.00 8.57 1.60
N LEU A 43 0.02 7.36 1.05
CA LEU A 43 0.18 6.14 1.84
C LEU A 43 1.52 6.12 2.61
N LYS A 44 2.63 6.54 1.97
CA LYS A 44 3.96 6.63 2.60
C LYS A 44 4.03 7.72 3.68
N VAL A 45 3.32 8.81 3.50
CA VAL A 45 3.17 9.85 4.55
C VAL A 45 2.36 9.30 5.73
N MET A 46 1.24 8.61 5.49
CA MET A 46 0.46 7.95 6.54
C MET A 46 1.27 6.89 7.30
N ALA A 47 2.13 6.15 6.60
CA ALA A 47 3.06 5.20 7.17
C ALA A 47 4.25 5.84 7.92
N GLN A 48 4.33 7.18 7.95
CA GLN A 48 5.44 7.95 8.52
C GLN A 48 6.82 7.66 7.86
N ILE A 49 6.82 7.09 6.65
CA ILE A 49 8.04 6.83 5.86
C ILE A 49 8.54 8.14 5.22
N TYR A 50 7.61 8.96 4.72
CA TYR A 50 7.94 10.27 4.16
C TYR A 50 7.60 11.39 5.13
N PRO A 51 8.54 12.30 5.42
CA PRO A 51 8.25 13.47 6.22
C PRO A 51 7.32 14.43 5.46
N ILE A 52 6.47 15.11 6.20
CA ILE A 52 5.63 16.19 5.65
C ILE A 52 6.43 17.50 5.59
N SER A 53 6.20 18.28 4.52
CA SER A 53 6.85 19.60 4.37
C SER A 53 6.16 20.69 5.15
N LYS A 54 4.83 20.59 5.34
CA LYS A 54 3.98 21.53 6.10
C LYS A 54 2.74 20.83 6.60
N GLY A 55 2.21 21.27 7.74
CA GLY A 55 1.05 20.70 8.39
C GLY A 55 1.44 19.78 9.55
N GLU A 56 0.52 18.95 9.97
CA GLU A 56 0.67 18.04 11.10
C GLU A 56 0.12 16.66 10.71
N ILE A 57 0.68 15.63 11.30
CA ILE A 57 0.18 14.26 11.22
C ILE A 57 0.27 13.63 12.60
N GLU A 58 -0.86 13.18 13.10
CA GLU A 58 -0.95 12.43 14.34
C GLU A 58 -1.39 11.01 14.03
N VAL A 59 -0.70 10.03 14.58
CA VAL A 59 -1.04 8.62 14.43
C VAL A 59 -0.97 7.96 15.80
N SER A 60 -2.04 7.28 16.17
CA SER A 60 -2.12 6.50 17.40
C SER A 60 -2.33 5.02 17.07
N GLY A 61 -1.44 4.18 17.58
CA GLY A 61 -1.45 2.74 17.33
C GLY A 61 -0.35 2.25 16.40
N HIS A 62 -0.26 0.93 16.29
CA HIS A 62 0.76 0.26 15.48
C HIS A 62 0.34 0.20 14.00
N ILE A 63 1.22 0.70 13.12
CA ILE A 63 1.00 0.67 11.67
C ILE A 63 1.70 -0.54 11.06
N ALA A 64 0.99 -1.34 10.27
CA ALA A 64 1.60 -2.29 9.36
C ALA A 64 1.39 -1.85 7.91
N THR A 65 2.45 -1.99 7.11
CA THR A 65 2.45 -1.67 5.67
C THR A 65 2.73 -2.91 4.85
N MET A 66 1.98 -3.12 3.77
CA MET A 66 2.17 -4.25 2.86
C MET A 66 2.81 -3.85 1.51
N PHE A 67 3.34 -2.64 1.40
CA PHE A 67 3.96 -2.15 0.16
C PHE A 67 5.48 -2.02 0.22
N GLU A 68 6.10 -2.17 1.39
CA GLU A 68 7.56 -2.16 1.58
C GLU A 68 8.06 -3.38 2.36
N MET A 69 7.46 -4.55 2.09
CA MET A 69 7.78 -5.81 2.80
C MET A 69 9.23 -6.23 2.66
N ALA A 70 9.85 -5.92 1.52
CA ALA A 70 11.23 -6.27 1.21
C ALA A 70 12.30 -5.37 1.85
N THR A 71 11.89 -4.23 2.44
CA THR A 71 12.83 -3.27 3.02
C THR A 71 13.42 -3.77 4.34
N GLY A 72 14.72 -3.56 4.55
CA GLY A 72 15.38 -3.87 5.83
C GLY A 72 15.78 -5.33 6.02
N PHE A 73 15.87 -6.11 4.93
CA PHE A 73 16.51 -7.41 4.95
C PHE A 73 18.03 -7.25 4.80
N ASP A 74 18.79 -8.02 5.60
CA ASP A 74 20.21 -8.20 5.40
C ASP A 74 20.43 -9.40 4.45
N MET A 75 20.98 -9.11 3.28
CA MET A 75 21.16 -10.13 2.24
C MET A 75 22.26 -11.14 2.60
N GLU A 76 23.19 -10.79 3.50
CA GLU A 76 24.27 -11.67 3.96
C GLU A 76 23.84 -12.54 5.14
N ALA A 77 22.75 -12.20 5.82
CA ALA A 77 22.19 -12.93 6.93
C ALA A 77 21.28 -14.07 6.45
N SER A 78 21.15 -15.12 7.26
CA SER A 78 20.24 -16.24 7.04
C SER A 78 18.76 -15.82 7.11
N GLY A 79 17.87 -16.70 6.66
CA GLY A 79 16.42 -16.50 6.81
C GLY A 79 16.00 -16.32 8.27
N TRP A 80 16.55 -17.16 9.18
CA TRP A 80 16.29 -17.06 10.61
C TRP A 80 16.71 -15.74 11.24
N GLU A 81 17.90 -15.24 10.86
CA GLU A 81 18.39 -13.94 11.33
C GLU A 81 17.52 -12.81 10.78
N ASN A 82 17.12 -12.88 9.53
CA ASN A 82 16.24 -11.89 8.92
C ASN A 82 14.84 -11.87 9.54
N ILE A 83 14.28 -13.02 9.94
CA ILE A 83 13.02 -13.06 10.70
C ILE A 83 13.15 -12.24 11.98
N ARG A 84 14.25 -12.42 12.73
CA ARG A 84 14.49 -11.70 13.97
C ARG A 84 14.74 -10.20 13.73
N LEU A 85 15.60 -9.88 12.78
CA LEU A 85 15.93 -8.49 12.43
C LEU A 85 14.68 -7.72 12.03
N ARG A 86 13.89 -8.29 11.13
CA ARG A 86 12.65 -7.67 10.67
C ARG A 86 11.59 -7.60 11.76
N GLY A 87 11.50 -8.61 12.63
CA GLY A 87 10.60 -8.58 13.79
C GLY A 87 10.88 -7.37 14.70
N ILE A 88 12.16 -7.08 14.97
CA ILE A 88 12.56 -5.89 15.73
C ILE A 88 12.14 -4.60 14.99
N MET A 89 12.38 -4.53 13.69
CA MET A 89 12.01 -3.35 12.88
C MET A 89 10.48 -3.14 12.82
N LEU A 90 9.70 -4.21 12.95
CA LEU A 90 8.25 -4.15 13.05
C LEU A 90 7.75 -3.82 14.48
N GLY A 91 8.66 -3.55 15.41
CA GLY A 91 8.34 -3.15 16.77
C GLY A 91 8.12 -4.30 17.76
N LEU A 92 8.39 -5.54 17.36
CA LEU A 92 8.30 -6.68 18.27
C LEU A 92 9.50 -6.70 19.24
N THR A 93 9.24 -7.05 20.48
CA THR A 93 10.30 -7.34 21.45
C THR A 93 11.00 -8.67 21.12
N PRO A 94 12.26 -8.86 21.52
CA PRO A 94 12.96 -10.14 21.32
C PRO A 94 12.17 -11.36 21.83
N LYS A 95 11.45 -11.22 22.93
CA LYS A 95 10.61 -12.28 23.48
C LYS A 95 9.43 -12.64 22.58
N GLU A 96 8.75 -11.62 22.04
CA GLU A 96 7.63 -11.83 21.11
C GLU A 96 8.11 -12.44 19.79
N ILE A 97 9.29 -12.06 19.32
CA ILE A 97 9.90 -12.64 18.12
C ILE A 97 10.15 -14.14 18.31
N GLU A 98 10.78 -14.55 19.43
CA GLU A 98 11.06 -15.96 19.67
C GLU A 98 9.77 -16.81 19.81
N LEU A 99 8.67 -16.21 20.23
CA LEU A 99 7.36 -16.89 20.24
C LEU A 99 6.79 -17.08 18.83
N LYS A 100 7.05 -16.12 17.94
CA LYS A 100 6.50 -16.09 16.56
C LYS A 100 7.44 -16.70 15.50
N VAL A 101 8.73 -16.84 15.79
CA VAL A 101 9.74 -17.24 14.81
C VAL A 101 9.41 -18.56 14.13
N LYS A 102 8.89 -19.55 14.85
CA LYS A 102 8.50 -20.85 14.30
C LYS A 102 7.28 -20.74 13.40
N GLU A 103 6.25 -20.01 13.83
CA GLU A 103 5.05 -19.76 13.00
C GLU A 103 5.41 -19.06 11.69
N ILE A 104 6.29 -18.03 11.75
CA ILE A 104 6.77 -17.30 10.58
C ILE A 104 7.50 -18.25 9.62
N ALA A 105 8.40 -19.07 10.14
CA ALA A 105 9.15 -20.05 9.36
C ALA A 105 8.23 -21.06 8.67
N GLU A 106 7.29 -21.66 9.40
CA GLU A 106 6.29 -22.58 8.87
C GLU A 106 5.40 -21.94 7.82
N PHE A 107 4.99 -20.67 8.06
CA PHE A 107 4.19 -19.93 7.10
C PHE A 107 4.95 -19.67 5.80
N SER A 108 6.26 -19.41 5.85
CA SER A 108 7.09 -19.14 4.67
C SER A 108 7.28 -20.37 3.76
N GLU A 109 7.16 -21.59 4.32
CA GLU A 109 7.40 -22.87 3.64
C GLU A 109 8.79 -22.98 3.02
N LEU A 110 9.79 -22.34 3.63
CA LEU A 110 11.16 -22.32 3.12
C LEU A 110 12.02 -23.48 3.65
N GLY A 111 11.60 -24.10 4.80
CA GLY A 111 12.32 -25.23 5.38
C GLY A 111 13.81 -24.95 5.60
N ASP A 112 14.67 -25.85 5.14
CA ASP A 112 16.13 -25.77 5.29
C ASP A 112 16.77 -24.54 4.61
N TYR A 113 16.07 -23.90 3.67
CA TYR A 113 16.56 -22.66 3.07
C TYR A 113 16.67 -21.51 4.07
N LEU A 114 15.98 -21.59 5.22
CA LEU A 114 16.12 -20.59 6.28
C LEU A 114 17.52 -20.55 6.91
N ASP A 115 18.32 -21.60 6.75
CA ASP A 115 19.69 -21.70 7.30
C ASP A 115 20.74 -20.99 6.45
N ILE A 116 20.43 -20.66 5.18
CA ILE A 116 21.36 -20.02 4.26
C ILE A 116 21.10 -18.52 4.08
N PRO A 117 22.11 -17.73 3.68
CA PRO A 117 21.96 -16.31 3.41
C PRO A 117 20.90 -16.01 2.37
N VAL A 118 20.09 -14.97 2.63
CA VAL A 118 18.96 -14.56 1.79
C VAL A 118 19.38 -14.17 0.36
N LYS A 119 20.63 -13.74 0.15
CA LYS A 119 21.16 -13.46 -1.19
C LYS A 119 21.09 -14.64 -2.16
N TYR A 120 20.98 -15.87 -1.66
CA TYR A 120 20.85 -17.07 -2.48
C TYR A 120 19.39 -17.47 -2.75
N TYR A 121 18.42 -16.69 -2.23
CA TYR A 121 17.01 -16.97 -2.46
C TYR A 121 16.58 -16.58 -3.87
N SER A 122 15.67 -17.34 -4.43
CA SER A 122 14.91 -16.88 -5.59
C SER A 122 14.00 -15.71 -5.20
N SER A 123 13.53 -14.94 -6.17
CA SER A 123 12.57 -13.84 -5.91
C SER A 123 11.32 -14.32 -5.19
N GLY A 124 10.81 -15.51 -5.55
CA GLY A 124 9.66 -16.12 -4.89
C GLY A 124 9.93 -16.48 -3.44
N MET A 125 11.09 -17.09 -3.13
CA MET A 125 11.49 -17.41 -1.75
C MET A 125 11.64 -16.14 -0.90
N PHE A 126 12.27 -15.12 -1.47
CA PHE A 126 12.44 -13.84 -0.80
C PHE A 126 11.09 -13.18 -0.46
N ILE A 127 10.17 -13.16 -1.42
CA ILE A 127 8.83 -12.61 -1.22
C ILE A 127 8.06 -13.41 -0.16
N ARG A 128 8.14 -14.76 -0.18
CA ARG A 128 7.51 -15.61 0.83
C ARG A 128 8.02 -15.28 2.23
N LEU A 129 9.33 -15.15 2.41
CA LEU A 129 9.91 -14.77 3.70
C LEU A 129 9.44 -13.37 4.14
N ALA A 130 9.58 -12.39 3.24
CA ALA A 130 9.22 -11.01 3.50
C ALA A 130 7.73 -10.85 3.88
N PHE A 131 6.86 -11.56 3.17
CA PHE A 131 5.43 -11.59 3.45
C PHE A 131 5.14 -12.24 4.81
N SER A 132 5.75 -13.40 5.09
CA SER A 132 5.54 -14.14 6.33
C SER A 132 5.89 -13.31 7.56
N VAL A 133 7.02 -12.61 7.51
CA VAL A 133 7.44 -11.72 8.59
C VAL A 133 6.51 -10.51 8.70
N SER A 134 6.21 -9.84 7.58
CA SER A 134 5.39 -8.62 7.59
C SER A 134 3.95 -8.85 8.07
N THR A 135 3.42 -10.07 7.90
CA THR A 135 2.08 -10.45 8.33
C THR A 135 2.03 -11.14 9.69
N SER A 136 3.15 -11.22 10.40
CA SER A 136 3.21 -11.82 11.74
C SER A 136 2.78 -10.89 12.87
N VAL A 137 2.58 -9.62 12.57
CA VAL A 137 2.12 -8.60 13.53
C VAL A 137 0.64 -8.32 13.37
N ASP A 138 -0.02 -7.98 14.48
CA ASP A 138 -1.43 -7.57 14.50
C ASP A 138 -1.49 -6.03 14.57
N PRO A 139 -1.76 -5.34 13.45
CA PRO A 139 -1.73 -3.88 13.43
C PRO A 139 -3.05 -3.28 13.92
N ASP A 140 -2.96 -2.10 14.56
CA ASP A 140 -4.11 -1.22 14.74
C ASP A 140 -4.52 -0.58 13.40
N ILE A 141 -3.52 -0.19 12.60
CA ILE A 141 -3.69 0.48 11.31
C ILE A 141 -3.02 -0.35 10.21
N LEU A 142 -3.79 -0.82 9.26
CA LEU A 142 -3.30 -1.58 8.11
C LEU A 142 -3.32 -0.72 6.85
N LEU A 143 -2.15 -0.52 6.25
CA LEU A 143 -1.97 0.23 5.00
C LEU A 143 -1.63 -0.73 3.86
N LEU A 144 -2.52 -0.83 2.88
CA LEU A 144 -2.37 -1.70 1.71
C LEU A 144 -2.21 -0.86 0.42
N ASP A 145 -1.23 -1.20 -0.40
CA ASP A 145 -1.16 -0.79 -1.81
C ASP A 145 -1.41 -2.03 -2.68
N GLU A 146 -2.19 -1.92 -3.70
CA GLU A 146 -2.87 -2.93 -4.53
C GLU A 146 -2.12 -4.25 -4.84
N VAL A 147 -0.83 -4.34 -4.57
CA VAL A 147 0.02 -5.39 -5.12
C VAL A 147 0.28 -6.52 -4.13
N LEU A 148 -0.57 -7.53 -4.15
CA LEU A 148 -0.23 -8.85 -3.61
C LEU A 148 -0.31 -9.92 -4.70
N SER A 149 0.49 -9.73 -5.74
CA SER A 149 0.78 -10.78 -6.73
C SER A 149 2.11 -11.45 -6.37
N ALA A 150 2.20 -12.00 -5.15
CA ALA A 150 3.47 -12.47 -4.62
C ALA A 150 3.49 -13.99 -4.49
N GLY A 151 4.22 -14.66 -5.36
CA GLY A 151 4.53 -16.07 -5.22
C GLY A 151 3.85 -16.98 -6.25
N ASP A 152 4.02 -18.30 -6.07
CA ASP A 152 3.28 -19.32 -6.81
C ASP A 152 1.82 -19.42 -6.35
N ALA A 153 0.99 -20.11 -7.14
CA ALA A 153 -0.45 -20.18 -6.92
C ALA A 153 -0.83 -20.66 -5.50
N GLY A 154 -0.11 -21.64 -4.94
CA GLY A 154 -0.39 -22.19 -3.62
C GLY A 154 -0.14 -21.20 -2.50
N PHE A 155 0.94 -20.42 -2.60
CA PHE A 155 1.26 -19.38 -1.61
C PHE A 155 0.32 -18.18 -1.71
N VAL A 156 -0.13 -17.83 -2.92
CA VAL A 156 -1.06 -16.71 -3.15
C VAL A 156 -2.38 -16.91 -2.40
N ASP A 157 -2.95 -18.11 -2.40
CA ASP A 157 -4.18 -18.38 -1.67
C ASP A 157 -4.00 -18.23 -0.15
N LYS A 158 -2.90 -18.74 0.39
CA LYS A 158 -2.53 -18.63 1.80
C LYS A 158 -2.28 -17.16 2.21
N ALA A 159 -1.58 -16.42 1.35
CA ALA A 159 -1.32 -15.00 1.53
C ALA A 159 -2.62 -14.17 1.52
N ASN A 160 -3.51 -14.42 0.55
CA ASN A 160 -4.81 -13.76 0.48
C ASN A 160 -5.67 -14.03 1.71
N LYS A 161 -5.67 -15.26 2.23
CA LYS A 161 -6.36 -15.59 3.47
C LYS A 161 -5.82 -14.78 4.65
N ARG A 162 -4.49 -14.74 4.82
CA ARG A 162 -3.83 -13.98 5.90
C ARG A 162 -4.14 -12.49 5.81
N ILE A 163 -4.06 -11.89 4.61
CA ILE A 163 -4.42 -10.48 4.41
C ILE A 163 -5.89 -10.22 4.77
N ASN A 164 -6.80 -11.09 4.33
CA ASN A 164 -8.21 -10.92 4.65
C ASN A 164 -8.47 -11.01 6.18
N GLU A 165 -7.73 -11.83 6.90
CA GLU A 165 -7.75 -11.89 8.35
C GLU A 165 -7.25 -10.58 8.97
N MET A 166 -6.10 -10.07 8.54
CA MET A 166 -5.54 -8.78 8.98
C MET A 166 -6.48 -7.61 8.65
N MET A 167 -7.09 -7.60 7.47
CA MET A 167 -8.09 -6.58 7.10
C MET A 167 -9.30 -6.59 8.02
N LYS A 168 -9.71 -7.75 8.55
CA LYS A 168 -10.83 -7.85 9.48
C LYS A 168 -10.45 -7.43 10.91
N SER A 169 -9.24 -7.74 11.36
CA SER A 169 -8.78 -7.46 12.72
C SER A 169 -8.32 -6.01 12.92
N ALA A 170 -7.76 -5.37 11.89
CA ALA A 170 -7.29 -4.00 11.97
C ALA A 170 -8.42 -3.02 12.34
N LYS A 171 -8.13 -2.09 13.26
CA LYS A 171 -9.07 -1.02 13.66
C LYS A 171 -9.30 -0.06 12.51
N ILE A 172 -8.23 0.33 11.81
CA ILE A 172 -8.29 1.21 10.65
C ILE A 172 -7.65 0.49 9.45
N LEU A 173 -8.33 0.53 8.30
CA LEU A 173 -7.83 0.04 7.03
C LEU A 173 -7.69 1.20 6.05
N VAL A 174 -6.54 1.32 5.40
CA VAL A 174 -6.37 2.19 4.22
C VAL A 174 -5.95 1.34 3.03
N LEU A 175 -6.77 1.32 2.01
CA LEU A 175 -6.57 0.54 0.79
C LEU A 175 -6.38 1.47 -0.41
N VAL A 176 -5.19 1.48 -1.00
CA VAL A 176 -4.97 2.08 -2.32
C VAL A 176 -5.28 1.01 -3.36
N THR A 177 -6.20 1.29 -4.26
CA THR A 177 -6.61 0.31 -5.28
C THR A 177 -7.03 0.96 -6.60
N HIS A 178 -6.83 0.23 -7.69
CA HIS A 178 -7.41 0.52 -9.00
C HIS A 178 -8.69 -0.29 -9.26
N SER A 179 -9.00 -1.28 -8.42
CA SER A 179 -10.23 -2.06 -8.47
C SER A 179 -11.37 -1.31 -7.77
N MET A 180 -12.32 -0.83 -8.53
CA MET A 180 -13.51 -0.15 -7.99
C MET A 180 -14.36 -1.09 -7.14
N ASP A 181 -14.44 -2.37 -7.53
CA ASP A 181 -15.15 -3.40 -6.78
C ASP A 181 -14.51 -3.64 -5.41
N SER A 182 -13.17 -3.68 -5.35
CA SER A 182 -12.45 -3.80 -4.08
C SER A 182 -12.69 -2.60 -3.16
N ALA A 183 -12.69 -1.38 -3.71
CA ALA A 183 -12.98 -0.17 -2.96
C ALA A 183 -14.39 -0.22 -2.35
N ILE A 184 -15.39 -0.66 -3.12
CA ILE A 184 -16.79 -0.76 -2.65
C ILE A 184 -16.97 -1.91 -1.66
N LYS A 185 -16.29 -3.04 -1.90
CA LYS A 185 -16.46 -4.26 -1.10
C LYS A 185 -15.82 -4.18 0.29
N PHE A 186 -14.62 -3.58 0.36
CA PHE A 186 -13.81 -3.63 1.58
C PHE A 186 -13.80 -2.33 2.38
N CYS A 187 -14.29 -1.22 1.82
CA CYS A 187 -14.20 0.09 2.45
C CYS A 187 -15.59 0.70 2.72
N ASN A 188 -15.65 1.51 3.79
CA ASN A 188 -16.85 2.30 4.16
C ASN A 188 -16.68 3.79 3.88
N LYS A 189 -15.45 4.22 3.56
CA LYS A 189 -15.12 5.57 3.11
C LYS A 189 -14.23 5.49 1.88
N ALA A 190 -14.30 6.50 1.02
CA ALA A 190 -13.37 6.62 -0.11
C ALA A 190 -12.96 8.07 -0.34
N ILE A 191 -11.75 8.25 -0.87
CA ILE A 191 -11.28 9.51 -1.44
C ILE A 191 -10.88 9.31 -2.89
N LEU A 192 -11.25 10.28 -3.72
CA LEU A 192 -10.69 10.45 -5.06
C LEU A 192 -9.54 11.44 -4.99
N LEU A 193 -8.33 10.96 -5.25
CA LEU A 193 -7.14 11.79 -5.31
C LEU A 193 -6.80 12.15 -6.76
N LYS A 194 -6.55 13.44 -7.03
CA LYS A 194 -6.08 13.91 -8.36
C LYS A 194 -5.08 15.06 -8.15
N LYS A 195 -3.89 14.93 -8.75
CA LYS A 195 -2.82 15.94 -8.66
C LYS A 195 -2.52 16.38 -7.21
N GLY A 196 -2.41 15.42 -6.30
CA GLY A 196 -2.10 15.64 -4.89
C GLY A 196 -3.23 16.27 -4.04
N LYS A 197 -4.46 16.37 -4.55
CA LYS A 197 -5.60 16.93 -3.82
C LYS A 197 -6.74 15.92 -3.72
N ILE A 198 -7.48 15.95 -2.63
CA ILE A 198 -8.75 15.23 -2.52
C ILE A 198 -9.81 16.01 -3.31
N LEU A 199 -10.32 15.39 -4.38
CA LEU A 199 -11.42 15.95 -5.18
C LEU A 199 -12.79 15.58 -4.64
N LYS A 200 -12.91 14.37 -4.08
CA LYS A 200 -14.14 13.85 -3.53
C LYS A 200 -13.82 12.98 -2.32
N PHE A 201 -14.63 13.07 -1.29
CA PHE A 201 -14.62 12.22 -0.10
C PHE A 201 -16.04 11.78 0.20
N GLY A 202 -16.24 10.55 0.66
CA GLY A 202 -17.53 10.06 1.11
C GLY A 202 -17.70 8.55 0.93
N ASP A 203 -18.94 8.13 0.72
CA ASP A 203 -19.30 6.74 0.48
C ASP A 203 -18.60 6.19 -0.77
N PRO A 204 -18.05 4.95 -0.72
CA PRO A 204 -17.26 4.39 -1.81
C PRO A 204 -17.99 4.35 -3.16
N LYS A 205 -19.28 3.96 -3.19
CA LYS A 205 -20.07 3.91 -4.43
C LYS A 205 -20.17 5.29 -5.07
N ASN A 206 -20.48 6.31 -4.25
CA ASN A 206 -20.63 7.68 -4.71
C ASN A 206 -19.30 8.27 -5.24
N VAL A 207 -18.17 7.92 -4.63
CA VAL A 207 -16.85 8.37 -5.05
C VAL A 207 -16.41 7.65 -6.33
N VAL A 208 -16.66 6.35 -6.42
CA VAL A 208 -16.40 5.53 -7.62
C VAL A 208 -17.23 6.02 -8.80
N ASP A 209 -18.53 6.23 -8.63
CA ASP A 209 -19.40 6.75 -9.69
C ASP A 209 -18.95 8.11 -10.20
N TYR A 210 -18.53 8.98 -9.29
CA TYR A 210 -17.97 10.28 -9.66
C TYR A 210 -16.68 10.14 -10.47
N TYR A 211 -15.79 9.23 -10.05
CA TYR A 211 -14.52 8.95 -10.74
C TYR A 211 -14.75 8.40 -12.15
N LEU A 212 -15.66 7.43 -12.29
CA LEU A 212 -16.00 6.85 -13.59
C LEU A 212 -16.60 7.90 -14.54
N LYS A 213 -17.55 8.73 -14.08
CA LYS A 213 -18.10 9.84 -14.87
C LYS A 213 -17.02 10.84 -15.31
N MET A 214 -16.05 11.12 -14.45
CA MET A 214 -14.95 12.00 -14.78
C MET A 214 -14.04 11.41 -15.87
N ILE A 215 -13.73 10.11 -15.83
CA ILE A 215 -12.93 9.42 -16.84
C ILE A 215 -13.66 9.39 -18.17
N TRP A 216 -14.93 8.96 -18.17
CA TRP A 216 -15.73 8.87 -19.39
C TRP A 216 -15.95 10.25 -20.03
N GLY A 217 -16.18 11.29 -19.21
CA GLY A 217 -16.28 12.66 -19.71
C GLY A 217 -14.98 13.19 -20.32
N GLU A 218 -13.81 12.86 -19.73
CA GLU A 218 -12.50 13.18 -20.29
C GLU A 218 -12.23 12.40 -21.60
N PHE A 219 -12.70 11.15 -21.69
CA PHE A 219 -12.55 10.31 -22.89
C PHE A 219 -13.35 10.87 -24.06
N ILE A 220 -14.62 11.17 -23.84
CA ILE A 220 -15.50 11.80 -24.87
C ILE A 220 -14.92 13.14 -25.31
N CYS A 221 -14.43 13.96 -24.38
CA CYS A 221 -13.86 15.27 -24.72
C CYS A 221 -12.56 15.17 -25.52
N ASN A 222 -11.77 14.10 -25.32
CA ASN A 222 -10.55 13.86 -26.10
C ASN A 222 -10.85 13.29 -27.50
N GLU A 223 -11.86 12.44 -27.66
CA GLU A 223 -12.31 11.99 -28.99
C GLU A 223 -12.83 13.16 -29.83
N TYR A 224 -13.66 14.03 -29.25
CA TYR A 224 -14.14 15.24 -29.97
C TYR A 224 -13.00 16.20 -30.32
N LYS A 225 -11.91 16.26 -29.57
CA LYS A 225 -10.74 17.08 -29.93
C LYS A 225 -9.88 16.42 -31.00
N SER A 226 -9.77 15.09 -31.02
CA SER A 226 -9.02 14.37 -32.05
C SER A 226 -9.72 14.46 -33.42
N GLU A 227 -11.05 14.37 -33.48
CA GLU A 227 -11.81 14.52 -34.71
C GLU A 227 -11.71 15.94 -35.35
N ARG A 228 -11.50 16.97 -34.51
CA ARG A 228 -11.28 18.35 -35.05
C ARG A 228 -9.89 18.56 -35.64
N TYR A 229 -8.89 17.73 -35.27
CA TYR A 229 -7.54 17.83 -35.86
C TYR A 229 -7.41 17.13 -37.22
N TYR A 230 -8.33 16.21 -37.55
CA TYR A 230 -8.33 15.50 -38.85
C TYR A 230 -9.22 16.18 -39.91
N LYS A 231 -9.86 17.32 -39.62
CA LYS A 231 -10.71 18.08 -40.55
C LYS A 231 -10.14 19.47 -40.87
N ARG A 232 -8.82 19.63 -40.84
CA ARG A 232 -8.14 20.81 -41.39
C ARG A 232 -7.02 20.42 -42.34
#